data_5eb3008888bb93812cfc98561110be31
#
_entry.id   5eb3008888bb93812cfc98561110be31
#
_cell.length_a   1.000
_cell.length_b   1.000
_cell.length_c   1.000
_cell.angle_alpha   90.00
_cell.angle_beta   90.00
_cell.angle_gamma   90.00
#
_symmetry.space_group_name_H-M   'P 1'
#
loop_
_entity.id
_entity.type
_entity.pdbx_description
1 polymer ?
#
loop_
_entity_poly.entity_id
_entity_poly.type
_entity_poly.pdbx_seq_one_letter_code
_entity_poly.pdbx_strand_id
1 'polypeptide(L)'
;MIMEKNTGRRPRGHFYYGWVIVAVALISMAFWFGFRSVFSVFLVALVEDFGWGRAEISGVQSVAMVCYIIAAPMVGGLVDRFGPRRVILPGIMLVAAGLALGSTIHGLLQYYLFYGVLGGVSVTFISLAAYTAIIPHWFEKRRGTASGIAASGMGLGLMLFPPVTQAIISDWGWRSGFLVMGVLTAVILLPLNGLLLRHKPMDLGYTGPDGGIQPDEAMTDRTGHAARHSNDEFQWSLGAAARTINFWALMIFPMLIMIGVYMILTHFVGFLVNQGLSKMTAASAFGLIGLTSTIFRIVWGLVSDRIGRERSFSLAMFFFCVSFYCLVRFQTGGGLWLVYLFVILVGVGWGSTAPIFMASAADLFYGPAVGTIYGLVEGSVGIGGAFGSWIGGYVFDHTGSYQWAFGVAVMAATLAGIMVWVAAPGKGRALKERVAAKK
;
A
#
# COMPACT_ATOMS: atom_id res chain seq x y z
N MET A 1 0.00 -62.51 4.84
CA MET A 1 0.66 -61.37 4.25
C MET A 1 -0.15 -60.13 4.65
N ILE A 2 0.24 -59.52 5.78
CA ILE A 2 -0.54 -58.49 6.47
C ILE A 2 -0.11 -57.14 5.85
N MET A 3 -1.04 -56.48 5.15
CA MET A 3 -0.83 -55.09 4.70
C MET A 3 -0.84 -54.19 5.92
N GLU A 4 0.32 -53.65 6.26
CA GLU A 4 0.45 -52.52 7.22
C GLU A 4 -0.29 -51.29 6.67
N LYS A 5 -1.39 -50.93 7.33
CA LYS A 5 -2.03 -49.62 7.16
C LYS A 5 -1.06 -48.54 7.64
N ASN A 6 -0.37 -47.92 6.72
CA ASN A 6 0.43 -46.71 6.98
C ASN A 6 -0.53 -45.57 7.30
N THR A 7 -0.96 -45.51 8.56
CA THR A 7 -1.73 -44.36 9.12
C THR A 7 -0.79 -43.17 9.19
N GLY A 8 -0.84 -42.31 8.18
CA GLY A 8 -0.13 -41.04 8.15
C GLY A 8 -0.45 -40.17 9.38
N ARG A 9 0.25 -40.46 10.48
CA ARG A 9 0.20 -39.61 11.69
C ARG A 9 0.71 -38.24 11.32
N ARG A 10 -0.15 -37.24 11.41
CA ARG A 10 0.26 -35.81 11.45
C ARG A 10 1.36 -35.68 12.50
N PRO A 11 2.54 -35.14 12.18
CA PRO A 11 3.46 -34.73 13.22
C PRO A 11 2.78 -33.58 13.98
N ARG A 12 2.23 -33.90 15.16
CA ARG A 12 1.71 -32.91 16.10
C ARG A 12 2.89 -32.03 16.53
N GLY A 13 2.88 -30.75 16.12
CA GLY A 13 3.77 -29.74 16.70
C GLY A 13 4.74 -29.04 15.75
N HIS A 14 4.75 -29.29 14.44
CA HIS A 14 5.61 -28.51 13.54
C HIS A 14 4.94 -27.18 13.12
N PHE A 15 5.66 -26.10 13.40
CA PHE A 15 5.30 -24.75 12.95
C PHE A 15 5.18 -24.74 11.42
N TYR A 16 4.02 -24.32 10.89
CA TYR A 16 3.78 -24.30 9.45
C TYR A 16 4.60 -23.18 8.80
N TYR A 17 5.48 -23.56 7.86
CA TYR A 17 6.40 -22.62 7.21
C TYR A 17 5.71 -21.46 6.47
N GLY A 18 4.46 -21.62 6.08
CA GLY A 18 3.65 -20.53 5.51
C GLY A 18 3.65 -19.26 6.37
N TRP A 19 3.72 -19.40 7.71
CA TRP A 19 3.80 -18.24 8.61
C TRP A 19 5.17 -17.54 8.55
N VAL A 20 6.26 -18.26 8.20
CA VAL A 20 7.56 -17.64 7.90
C VAL A 20 7.44 -16.78 6.65
N ILE A 21 6.75 -17.27 5.61
CA ILE A 21 6.50 -16.48 4.39
C ILE A 21 5.70 -15.21 4.71
N VAL A 22 4.68 -15.30 5.58
CA VAL A 22 3.92 -14.12 6.04
C VAL A 22 4.80 -13.13 6.79
N ALA A 23 5.71 -13.60 7.67
CA ALA A 23 6.64 -12.75 8.38
C ALA A 23 7.65 -12.06 7.42
N VAL A 24 8.17 -12.80 6.42
CA VAL A 24 9.01 -12.23 5.34
C VAL A 24 8.26 -11.15 4.59
N ALA A 25 7.00 -11.40 4.21
CA ALA A 25 6.16 -10.44 3.52
C ALA A 25 5.89 -9.20 4.40
N LEU A 26 5.56 -9.37 5.67
CA LEU A 26 5.31 -8.28 6.62
C LEU A 26 6.52 -7.35 6.74
N ILE A 27 7.72 -7.90 6.95
CA ILE A 27 8.96 -7.11 7.06
C ILE A 27 9.25 -6.41 5.73
N SER A 28 9.12 -7.10 4.62
CA SER A 28 9.34 -6.51 3.30
C SER A 28 8.34 -5.39 2.99
N MET A 29 7.07 -5.52 3.41
CA MET A 29 6.06 -4.47 3.32
C MET A 29 6.38 -3.28 4.22
N ALA A 30 7.00 -3.50 5.38
CA ALA A 30 7.45 -2.43 6.24
C ALA A 30 8.56 -1.61 5.56
N PHE A 31 9.53 -2.25 4.91
CA PHE A 31 10.56 -1.56 4.14
C PHE A 31 9.98 -0.87 2.89
N TRP A 32 9.11 -1.54 2.15
CA TRP A 32 8.46 -0.97 0.97
C TRP A 32 7.74 0.34 1.26
N PHE A 33 6.94 0.38 2.32
CA PHE A 33 6.22 1.60 2.70
C PHE A 33 7.10 2.56 3.50
N GLY A 34 8.05 2.04 4.26
CA GLY A 34 9.07 2.81 4.97
C GLY A 34 9.87 3.69 4.01
N PHE A 35 10.39 3.13 2.91
CA PHE A 35 11.09 3.88 1.86
C PHE A 35 10.26 5.06 1.33
N ARG A 36 8.95 4.86 1.13
CA ARG A 36 8.06 5.91 0.64
C ARG A 36 7.77 6.99 1.69
N SER A 37 7.68 6.59 2.95
CA SER A 37 7.32 7.49 4.06
C SER A 37 8.47 8.39 4.51
N VAL A 38 9.72 7.93 4.42
CA VAL A 38 10.89 8.75 4.80
C VAL A 38 11.09 9.96 3.89
N PHE A 39 10.45 9.99 2.73
CA PHE A 39 10.50 11.15 1.83
C PHE A 39 10.13 12.46 2.54
N SER A 40 9.10 12.45 3.40
CA SER A 40 8.65 13.64 4.15
C SER A 40 9.73 14.18 5.10
N VAL A 41 10.57 13.30 5.63
CA VAL A 41 11.70 13.65 6.51
C VAL A 41 12.87 14.20 5.68
N PHE A 42 13.22 13.53 4.59
CA PHE A 42 14.27 14.01 3.67
C PHE A 42 13.89 15.33 3.01
N LEU A 43 12.61 15.56 2.70
CA LEU A 43 12.15 16.83 2.11
C LEU A 43 12.58 18.02 2.99
N VAL A 44 12.38 17.93 4.31
CA VAL A 44 12.77 19.01 5.23
C VAL A 44 14.28 19.23 5.20
N ALA A 45 15.07 18.17 5.27
CA ALA A 45 16.52 18.25 5.28
C ALA A 45 17.11 18.81 3.97
N LEU A 46 16.52 18.41 2.82
CA LEU A 46 16.97 18.86 1.51
C LEU A 46 16.56 20.32 1.22
N VAL A 47 15.38 20.75 1.67
CA VAL A 47 14.99 22.18 1.60
C VAL A 47 15.97 23.03 2.40
N GLU A 48 16.40 22.60 3.58
CA GLU A 48 17.35 23.35 4.42
C GLU A 48 18.76 23.39 3.83
N ASP A 49 19.24 22.29 3.24
CA ASP A 49 20.63 22.18 2.74
C ASP A 49 20.79 22.87 1.35
N PHE A 50 19.84 22.70 0.45
CA PHE A 50 19.94 23.19 -0.92
C PHE A 50 19.11 24.44 -1.22
N GLY A 51 18.14 24.80 -0.38
CA GLY A 51 17.23 25.91 -0.63
C GLY A 51 16.24 25.66 -1.79
N TRP A 52 16.07 24.39 -2.24
CA TRP A 52 15.14 24.06 -3.33
C TRP A 52 13.69 24.31 -2.91
N GLY A 53 12.86 24.66 -3.90
CA GLY A 53 11.42 24.78 -3.72
C GLY A 53 10.77 23.46 -3.31
N ARG A 54 9.71 23.54 -2.53
CA ARG A 54 8.97 22.33 -2.11
C ARG A 54 8.28 21.64 -3.27
N ALA A 55 7.81 22.39 -4.28
CA ALA A 55 7.28 21.84 -5.52
C ALA A 55 8.35 21.05 -6.30
N GLU A 56 9.57 21.58 -6.35
CA GLU A 56 10.70 20.92 -7.04
C GLU A 56 11.03 19.59 -6.37
N ILE A 57 11.15 19.58 -5.05
CA ILE A 57 11.44 18.35 -4.29
C ILE A 57 10.26 17.38 -4.35
N SER A 58 9.03 17.83 -4.11
CA SER A 58 7.86 16.94 -4.12
C SER A 58 7.54 16.40 -5.51
N GLY A 59 7.95 17.09 -6.57
CA GLY A 59 7.94 16.58 -7.95
C GLY A 59 8.74 15.29 -8.13
N VAL A 60 9.82 15.10 -7.36
CA VAL A 60 10.59 13.84 -7.34
C VAL A 60 9.73 12.68 -6.86
N GLN A 61 8.92 12.88 -5.82
CA GLN A 61 7.96 11.86 -5.33
C GLN A 61 6.89 11.57 -6.39
N SER A 62 6.43 12.61 -7.11
CA SER A 62 5.47 12.44 -8.21
C SER A 62 6.05 11.59 -9.35
N VAL A 63 7.30 11.85 -9.75
CA VAL A 63 8.01 11.03 -10.74
C VAL A 63 8.16 9.59 -10.25
N ALA A 64 8.51 9.39 -8.97
CA ALA A 64 8.60 8.05 -8.39
C ALA A 64 7.24 7.30 -8.47
N MET A 65 6.11 7.99 -8.25
CA MET A 65 4.78 7.40 -8.40
C MET A 65 4.48 7.00 -9.84
N VAL A 66 4.79 7.87 -10.81
CA VAL A 66 4.59 7.58 -12.24
C VAL A 66 5.44 6.39 -12.65
N CYS A 67 6.72 6.37 -12.28
CA CYS A 67 7.62 5.25 -12.55
C CYS A 67 7.13 3.94 -11.92
N TYR A 68 6.60 4.00 -10.69
CA TYR A 68 5.99 2.88 -10.01
C TYR A 68 4.82 2.29 -10.81
N ILE A 69 3.87 3.14 -11.26
CA ILE A 69 2.69 2.72 -12.02
C ILE A 69 3.10 2.03 -13.33
N ILE A 70 4.08 2.59 -14.03
CA ILE A 70 4.57 2.05 -15.31
C ILE A 70 5.31 0.71 -15.09
N ALA A 71 6.13 0.63 -14.04
CA ALA A 71 6.94 -0.55 -13.77
C ALA A 71 6.15 -1.72 -13.15
N ALA A 72 5.06 -1.45 -12.42
CA ALA A 72 4.32 -2.48 -11.69
C ALA A 72 3.79 -3.64 -12.57
N PRO A 73 3.16 -3.40 -13.75
CA PRO A 73 2.74 -4.49 -14.62
C PRO A 73 3.91 -5.32 -15.16
N MET A 74 5.04 -4.65 -15.46
CA MET A 74 6.25 -5.31 -15.96
C MET A 74 6.84 -6.24 -14.89
N VAL A 75 6.94 -5.75 -13.66
CA VAL A 75 7.44 -6.54 -12.51
C VAL A 75 6.50 -7.71 -12.22
N GLY A 76 5.18 -7.53 -12.29
CA GLY A 76 4.21 -8.62 -12.18
C GLY A 76 4.49 -9.72 -13.21
N GLY A 77 4.65 -9.39 -14.49
CA GLY A 77 4.98 -10.35 -15.55
C GLY A 77 6.35 -11.02 -15.37
N LEU A 78 7.34 -10.31 -14.79
CA LEU A 78 8.63 -10.92 -14.43
C LEU A 78 8.48 -11.94 -13.29
N VAL A 79 7.66 -11.62 -12.27
CA VAL A 79 7.37 -12.54 -11.16
C VAL A 79 6.70 -13.81 -11.65
N ASP A 80 5.73 -13.69 -12.55
CA ASP A 80 5.03 -14.84 -13.14
C ASP A 80 5.98 -15.73 -13.97
N ARG A 81 6.91 -15.11 -14.72
CA ARG A 81 7.83 -15.83 -15.61
C ARG A 81 9.03 -16.45 -14.89
N PHE A 82 9.67 -15.73 -13.97
CA PHE A 82 10.95 -16.12 -13.36
C PHE A 82 10.82 -16.55 -11.90
N GLY A 83 9.63 -16.40 -11.32
CA GLY A 83 9.35 -16.62 -9.91
C GLY A 83 9.77 -15.44 -9.01
N PRO A 84 9.11 -15.28 -7.86
CA PRO A 84 9.25 -14.09 -7.01
C PRO A 84 10.67 -13.89 -6.48
N ARG A 85 11.36 -14.92 -6.06
CA ARG A 85 12.70 -14.81 -5.47
C ARG A 85 13.72 -14.22 -6.44
N ARG A 86 13.70 -14.65 -7.72
CA ARG A 86 14.63 -14.17 -8.75
C ARG A 86 14.36 -12.72 -9.16
N VAL A 87 13.17 -12.22 -8.89
CA VAL A 87 12.76 -10.84 -9.20
C VAL A 87 12.95 -9.93 -7.99
N ILE A 88 12.58 -10.38 -6.79
CA ILE A 88 12.65 -9.58 -5.56
C ILE A 88 14.11 -9.28 -5.16
N LEU A 89 15.02 -10.25 -5.25
CA LEU A 89 16.41 -10.04 -4.81
C LEU A 89 17.15 -8.95 -5.60
N PRO A 90 17.15 -8.93 -6.95
CA PRO A 90 17.68 -7.80 -7.71
C PRO A 90 16.96 -6.49 -7.40
N GLY A 91 15.64 -6.53 -7.17
CA GLY A 91 14.87 -5.37 -6.75
C GLY A 91 15.36 -4.76 -5.44
N ILE A 92 15.62 -5.57 -4.43
CA ILE A 92 16.21 -5.12 -3.15
C ILE A 92 17.57 -4.46 -3.39
N MET A 93 18.42 -5.03 -4.24
CA MET A 93 19.71 -4.44 -4.58
C MET A 93 19.56 -3.09 -5.29
N LEU A 94 18.59 -2.96 -6.20
CA LEU A 94 18.28 -1.70 -6.86
C LEU A 94 17.76 -0.63 -5.88
N VAL A 95 16.89 -1.00 -4.92
CA VAL A 95 16.44 -0.07 -3.87
C VAL A 95 17.63 0.40 -3.02
N ALA A 96 18.47 -0.54 -2.57
CA ALA A 96 19.64 -0.22 -1.76
C ALA A 96 20.64 0.67 -2.53
N ALA A 97 20.87 0.36 -3.81
CA ALA A 97 21.72 1.18 -4.69
C ALA A 97 21.13 2.58 -4.91
N GLY A 98 19.82 2.69 -5.17
CA GLY A 98 19.14 3.98 -5.33
C GLY A 98 19.25 4.85 -4.07
N LEU A 99 19.10 4.26 -2.89
CA LEU A 99 19.31 4.95 -1.61
C LEU A 99 20.78 5.34 -1.43
N ALA A 100 21.72 4.44 -1.71
CA ALA A 100 23.16 4.75 -1.61
C ALA A 100 23.55 5.90 -2.57
N LEU A 101 23.06 5.88 -3.83
CA LEU A 101 23.24 6.98 -4.78
C LEU A 101 22.55 8.28 -4.27
N GLY A 102 21.44 8.17 -3.56
CA GLY A 102 20.78 9.28 -2.89
C GLY A 102 21.70 10.05 -1.92
N SER A 103 22.68 9.38 -1.30
CA SER A 103 23.66 10.05 -0.44
C SER A 103 24.65 10.95 -1.20
N THR A 104 24.81 10.75 -2.50
CA THR A 104 25.75 11.48 -3.38
C THR A 104 25.11 12.60 -4.18
N ILE A 105 23.88 13.01 -3.83
CA ILE A 105 23.16 14.08 -4.53
C ILE A 105 23.86 15.43 -4.31
N HIS A 106 24.11 16.14 -5.40
CA HIS A 106 24.61 17.51 -5.44
C HIS A 106 23.69 18.46 -6.23
N GLY A 107 22.68 17.92 -6.92
CA GLY A 107 21.76 18.70 -7.73
C GLY A 107 20.40 18.03 -7.89
N LEU A 108 19.42 18.85 -8.20
CA LEU A 108 18.00 18.44 -8.28
C LEU A 108 17.79 17.31 -9.33
N LEU A 109 18.46 17.39 -10.49
CA LEU A 109 18.36 16.37 -11.53
C LEU A 109 18.82 15.00 -11.03
N GLN A 110 19.91 14.93 -10.24
CA GLN A 110 20.38 13.68 -9.64
C GLN A 110 19.33 13.10 -8.68
N TYR A 111 18.65 13.96 -7.92
CA TYR A 111 17.57 13.52 -7.03
C TYR A 111 16.39 12.95 -7.83
N TYR A 112 15.99 13.59 -8.93
CA TYR A 112 14.97 13.04 -9.84
C TYR A 112 15.38 11.67 -10.41
N LEU A 113 16.66 11.49 -10.79
CA LEU A 113 17.12 10.24 -11.37
C LEU A 113 17.26 9.13 -10.30
N PHE A 114 17.87 9.44 -9.14
CA PHE A 114 18.19 8.41 -8.15
C PHE A 114 16.97 8.04 -7.27
N TYR A 115 16.25 9.00 -6.77
CA TYR A 115 15.05 8.74 -5.96
C TYR A 115 13.78 8.63 -6.83
N GLY A 116 13.59 9.55 -7.76
CA GLY A 116 12.40 9.58 -8.61
C GLY A 116 12.33 8.38 -9.54
N VAL A 117 13.26 8.25 -10.46
CA VAL A 117 13.21 7.20 -11.49
C VAL A 117 13.68 5.86 -10.92
N LEU A 118 14.93 5.78 -10.45
CA LEU A 118 15.48 4.51 -9.96
C LEU A 118 14.73 4.03 -8.71
N GLY A 119 14.45 4.91 -7.74
CA GLY A 119 13.68 4.59 -6.55
C GLY A 119 12.26 4.15 -6.89
N GLY A 120 11.56 4.89 -7.76
CA GLY A 120 10.19 4.57 -8.21
C GLY A 120 10.09 3.22 -8.90
N VAL A 121 11.03 2.90 -9.82
CA VAL A 121 11.10 1.59 -10.48
C VAL A 121 11.47 0.50 -9.50
N SER A 122 12.53 0.69 -8.71
CA SER A 122 13.07 -0.37 -7.85
C SER A 122 12.11 -0.79 -6.75
N VAL A 123 11.34 0.16 -6.18
CA VAL A 123 10.40 -0.14 -5.10
C VAL A 123 9.22 -1.03 -5.56
N THR A 124 8.96 -1.14 -6.87
CA THR A 124 7.93 -2.04 -7.40
C THR A 124 8.26 -3.51 -7.21
N PHE A 125 9.56 -3.85 -7.21
CA PHE A 125 10.02 -5.23 -7.07
C PHE A 125 9.75 -5.82 -5.67
N ILE A 126 9.62 -4.96 -4.66
CA ILE A 126 9.31 -5.35 -3.28
C ILE A 126 7.90 -4.92 -2.86
N SER A 127 7.04 -4.61 -3.84
CA SER A 127 5.68 -4.11 -3.60
C SER A 127 4.70 -5.18 -3.11
N LEU A 128 3.54 -4.73 -2.65
CA LEU A 128 2.44 -5.61 -2.24
C LEU A 128 2.07 -6.62 -3.34
N ALA A 129 2.09 -6.22 -4.61
CA ALA A 129 1.76 -7.09 -5.73
C ALA A 129 2.68 -8.33 -5.81
N ALA A 130 3.98 -8.17 -5.55
CA ALA A 130 4.94 -9.28 -5.57
C ALA A 130 4.62 -10.34 -4.49
N TYR A 131 4.20 -9.91 -3.28
CA TYR A 131 3.91 -10.83 -2.17
C TYR A 131 2.48 -11.36 -2.18
N THR A 132 1.52 -10.62 -2.72
CA THR A 132 0.14 -11.13 -2.90
C THR A 132 0.06 -12.28 -3.89
N ALA A 133 1.02 -12.41 -4.81
CA ALA A 133 1.15 -13.56 -5.69
C ALA A 133 1.65 -14.81 -4.96
N ILE A 134 2.40 -14.66 -3.85
CA ILE A 134 3.02 -15.78 -3.12
C ILE A 134 2.08 -16.37 -2.07
N ILE A 135 1.44 -15.53 -1.26
CA ILE A 135 0.62 -15.95 -0.10
C ILE A 135 -0.47 -16.98 -0.46
N PRO A 136 -1.19 -16.85 -1.60
CA PRO A 136 -2.23 -17.80 -1.98
C PRO A 136 -1.74 -19.23 -2.25
N HIS A 137 -0.46 -19.42 -2.57
CA HIS A 137 0.11 -20.75 -2.74
C HIS A 137 0.31 -21.47 -1.40
N TRP A 138 0.49 -20.70 -0.31
CA TRP A 138 0.72 -21.24 1.04
C TRP A 138 -0.56 -21.37 1.85
N PHE A 139 -1.57 -20.54 1.61
CA PHE A 139 -2.80 -20.50 2.39
C PHE A 139 -4.03 -20.58 1.49
N GLU A 140 -4.92 -21.52 1.78
CA GLU A 140 -6.24 -21.62 1.16
C GLU A 140 -7.34 -21.13 2.12
N LYS A 141 -7.43 -21.76 3.31
CA LYS A 141 -8.46 -21.44 4.31
C LYS A 141 -8.21 -20.12 5.07
N ARG A 142 -6.93 -19.76 5.30
CA ARG A 142 -6.52 -18.57 6.08
C ARG A 142 -5.91 -17.48 5.22
N ARG A 143 -6.16 -17.48 3.92
CA ARG A 143 -5.59 -16.54 2.94
C ARG A 143 -5.81 -15.08 3.33
N GLY A 144 -7.02 -14.71 3.74
CA GLY A 144 -7.35 -13.34 4.17
C GLY A 144 -6.54 -12.89 5.39
N THR A 145 -6.44 -13.74 6.41
CA THR A 145 -5.65 -13.46 7.62
C THR A 145 -4.16 -13.32 7.29
N ALA A 146 -3.60 -14.22 6.50
CA ALA A 146 -2.20 -14.19 6.10
C ALA A 146 -1.86 -12.91 5.30
N SER A 147 -2.69 -12.56 4.31
CA SER A 147 -2.53 -11.33 3.52
C SER A 147 -2.72 -10.07 4.38
N GLY A 148 -3.65 -10.09 5.32
CA GLY A 148 -3.88 -8.97 6.25
C GLY A 148 -2.69 -8.71 7.17
N ILE A 149 -2.10 -9.78 7.74
CA ILE A 149 -0.89 -9.68 8.56
C ILE A 149 0.28 -9.16 7.71
N ALA A 150 0.51 -9.70 6.51
CA ALA A 150 1.57 -9.20 5.63
C ALA A 150 1.38 -7.72 5.30
N ALA A 151 0.17 -7.30 4.94
CA ALA A 151 -0.14 -5.91 4.61
C ALA A 151 -0.04 -4.94 5.81
N SER A 152 -0.17 -5.43 7.06
CA SER A 152 0.03 -4.60 8.25
C SER A 152 1.47 -4.08 8.38
N GLY A 153 2.43 -4.73 7.70
CA GLY A 153 3.80 -4.23 7.55
C GLY A 153 3.87 -2.80 7.05
N MET A 154 2.97 -2.37 6.16
CA MET A 154 2.93 -0.98 5.67
C MET A 154 2.79 0.04 6.80
N GLY A 155 1.89 -0.23 7.75
CA GLY A 155 1.70 0.64 8.92
C GLY A 155 2.90 0.62 9.87
N LEU A 156 3.52 -0.54 10.06
CA LEU A 156 4.77 -0.65 10.82
C LEU A 156 5.90 0.13 10.15
N GLY A 157 6.01 0.07 8.82
CA GLY A 157 6.97 0.86 8.06
C GLY A 157 6.78 2.36 8.27
N LEU A 158 5.56 2.86 8.10
CA LEU A 158 5.27 4.28 8.38
C LEU A 158 5.52 4.66 9.85
N MET A 159 5.25 3.75 10.79
CA MET A 159 5.45 4.02 12.22
C MET A 159 6.94 4.12 12.60
N LEU A 160 7.78 3.24 12.05
CA LEU A 160 9.17 3.10 12.50
C LEU A 160 10.16 3.92 11.68
N PHE A 161 10.02 3.96 10.35
CA PHE A 161 11.06 4.52 9.48
C PHE A 161 11.21 6.04 9.60
N PRO A 162 10.16 6.88 9.64
CA PRO A 162 10.34 8.33 9.76
C PRO A 162 11.09 8.75 11.04
N PRO A 163 10.73 8.33 12.25
CA PRO A 163 11.47 8.73 13.45
C PRO A 163 12.89 8.15 13.49
N VAL A 164 13.10 6.91 13.02
CA VAL A 164 14.46 6.33 12.93
C VAL A 164 15.32 7.11 11.94
N THR A 165 14.78 7.41 10.75
CA THR A 165 15.50 8.21 9.75
C THR A 165 15.79 9.62 10.28
N GLN A 166 14.84 10.25 10.98
CA GLN A 166 15.04 11.57 11.57
C GLN A 166 16.16 11.56 12.63
N ALA A 167 16.25 10.52 13.47
CA ALA A 167 17.34 10.38 14.43
C ALA A 167 18.69 10.31 13.70
N ILE A 168 18.81 9.49 12.67
CA ILE A 168 20.02 9.36 11.86
C ILE A 168 20.40 10.70 11.21
N ILE A 169 19.41 11.42 10.65
CA ILE A 169 19.65 12.72 10.01
C ILE A 169 20.11 13.77 11.03
N SER A 170 19.54 13.75 12.23
CA SER A 170 19.89 14.72 13.28
C SER A 170 21.33 14.56 13.76
N ASP A 171 21.81 13.31 13.87
CA ASP A 171 23.16 13.01 14.41
C ASP A 171 24.23 13.03 13.32
N TRP A 172 23.92 12.55 12.11
CA TRP A 172 24.91 12.28 11.05
C TRP A 172 24.59 12.92 9.70
N GLY A 173 23.52 13.73 9.62
CA GLY A 173 23.11 14.41 8.40
C GLY A 173 22.33 13.52 7.42
N TRP A 174 21.68 14.15 6.45
CA TRP A 174 20.77 13.47 5.50
C TRP A 174 21.49 12.49 4.55
N ARG A 175 22.77 12.76 4.19
CA ARG A 175 23.57 11.84 3.37
C ARG A 175 23.76 10.49 4.06
N SER A 176 24.09 10.51 5.33
CA SER A 176 24.17 9.31 6.18
C SER A 176 22.81 8.64 6.34
N GLY A 177 21.73 9.43 6.43
CA GLY A 177 20.36 8.91 6.42
C GLY A 177 20.07 8.04 5.21
N PHE A 178 20.35 8.51 4.01
CA PHE A 178 20.20 7.74 2.77
C PHE A 178 21.06 6.47 2.75
N LEU A 179 22.33 6.59 3.12
CA LEU A 179 23.27 5.47 3.11
C LEU A 179 22.88 4.38 4.12
N VAL A 180 22.55 4.76 5.36
CA VAL A 180 22.15 3.81 6.41
C VAL A 180 20.85 3.10 6.02
N MET A 181 19.87 3.83 5.47
CA MET A 181 18.62 3.21 4.99
C MET A 181 18.87 2.23 3.84
N GLY A 182 19.81 2.54 2.93
CA GLY A 182 20.22 1.62 1.86
C GLY A 182 20.89 0.36 2.41
N VAL A 183 21.83 0.52 3.34
CA VAL A 183 22.52 -0.60 4.01
C VAL A 183 21.55 -1.47 4.80
N LEU A 184 20.65 -0.87 5.60
CA LEU A 184 19.62 -1.61 6.35
C LEU A 184 18.71 -2.40 5.41
N THR A 185 18.31 -1.80 4.28
CA THR A 185 17.50 -2.48 3.26
C THR A 185 18.24 -3.71 2.73
N ALA A 186 19.50 -3.58 2.34
CA ALA A 186 20.29 -4.70 1.83
C ALA A 186 20.54 -5.76 2.91
N VAL A 187 21.04 -5.37 4.08
CA VAL A 187 21.45 -6.29 5.15
C VAL A 187 20.26 -7.07 5.73
N ILE A 188 19.08 -6.47 5.79
CA ILE A 188 17.88 -7.14 6.32
C ILE A 188 17.14 -7.90 5.23
N LEU A 189 16.81 -7.25 4.10
CA LEU A 189 15.93 -7.86 3.11
C LEU A 189 16.62 -8.90 2.23
N LEU A 190 17.92 -8.76 1.89
CA LEU A 190 18.60 -9.76 1.06
C LEU A 190 18.68 -11.13 1.76
N PRO A 191 19.17 -11.28 3.00
CA PRO A 191 19.19 -12.57 3.65
C PRO A 191 17.77 -13.07 3.95
N LEU A 192 16.86 -12.17 4.39
CA LEU A 192 15.48 -12.53 4.70
C LEU A 192 14.79 -13.17 3.47
N ASN A 193 14.82 -12.49 2.32
CA ASN A 193 14.19 -12.99 1.10
C ASN A 193 15.06 -14.08 0.42
N GLY A 194 16.37 -13.96 0.48
CA GLY A 194 17.31 -14.92 -0.11
C GLY A 194 17.28 -16.29 0.56
N LEU A 195 17.15 -16.35 1.89
CA LEU A 195 17.19 -17.61 2.63
C LEU A 195 15.79 -18.18 2.91
N LEU A 196 14.83 -17.30 3.27
CA LEU A 196 13.53 -17.73 3.79
C LEU A 196 12.40 -17.68 2.74
N LEU A 197 12.49 -16.84 1.70
CA LEU A 197 11.42 -16.78 0.72
C LEU A 197 11.39 -18.05 -0.15
N ARG A 198 10.23 -18.73 -0.17
CA ARG A 198 9.94 -19.88 -1.03
C ARG A 198 8.67 -19.60 -1.82
N HIS A 199 8.65 -20.03 -3.08
CA HIS A 199 7.51 -19.76 -3.97
C HIS A 199 6.31 -20.62 -3.63
N LYS A 200 6.53 -21.91 -3.47
CA LYS A 200 5.47 -22.90 -3.29
C LYS A 200 5.76 -23.82 -2.10
N PRO A 201 4.71 -24.36 -1.44
CA PRO A 201 4.87 -25.36 -0.40
C PRO A 201 5.68 -26.59 -0.84
N MET A 202 5.52 -26.98 -2.11
CA MET A 202 6.25 -28.11 -2.72
C MET A 202 7.77 -27.93 -2.69
N ASP A 203 8.29 -26.71 -2.68
CA ASP A 203 9.73 -26.40 -2.59
C ASP A 203 10.36 -26.91 -1.28
N LEU A 204 9.52 -27.22 -0.26
CA LEU A 204 9.91 -27.73 1.06
C LEU A 204 9.27 -29.07 1.39
N GLY A 205 8.74 -29.80 0.38
CA GLY A 205 8.16 -31.13 0.56
C GLY A 205 6.75 -31.15 1.18
N TYR A 206 6.07 -30.00 1.26
CA TYR A 206 4.64 -29.98 1.61
C TYR A 206 3.81 -30.39 0.40
N THR A 207 2.75 -31.15 0.62
CA THR A 207 1.88 -31.69 -0.43
C THR A 207 0.77 -30.72 -0.86
N GLY A 208 0.57 -29.62 -0.13
CA GLY A 208 -0.44 -28.61 -0.48
C GLY A 208 -0.46 -27.40 0.46
N PRO A 209 -1.33 -26.42 0.19
CA PRO A 209 -1.52 -25.25 1.07
C PRO A 209 -2.03 -25.69 2.46
N ASP A 210 -1.84 -24.82 3.46
CA ASP A 210 -2.18 -25.05 4.87
C ASP A 210 -1.51 -26.29 5.52
N GLY A 211 -0.43 -26.83 4.91
CA GLY A 211 0.28 -28.03 5.41
C GLY A 211 -0.52 -29.33 5.25
N GLY A 212 -1.52 -29.34 4.39
CA GLY A 212 -2.36 -30.50 4.15
C GLY A 212 -1.66 -31.54 3.27
N ILE A 213 -1.74 -32.83 3.66
CA ILE A 213 -1.48 -33.94 2.78
C ILE A 213 -2.74 -34.12 1.93
N GLN A 214 -2.67 -33.86 0.63
CA GLN A 214 -3.76 -34.31 -0.25
C GLN A 214 -3.66 -35.83 -0.38
N PRO A 215 -4.72 -36.57 -0.14
CA PRO A 215 -4.75 -37.97 -0.53
C PRO A 215 -4.58 -38.07 -2.05
N ASP A 216 -3.84 -39.06 -2.55
CA ASP A 216 -3.61 -39.29 -3.98
C ASP A 216 -4.90 -39.41 -4.84
N GLU A 217 -6.05 -39.61 -4.21
CA GLU A 217 -7.36 -39.67 -4.87
C GLU A 217 -7.87 -38.33 -5.45
N ALA A 218 -7.33 -37.18 -5.00
CA ALA A 218 -7.75 -35.87 -5.54
C ALA A 218 -7.05 -35.51 -6.86
N MET A 219 -6.09 -36.30 -7.30
CA MET A 219 -5.34 -36.01 -8.53
C MET A 219 -6.06 -36.50 -9.80
N THR A 220 -6.95 -37.47 -9.69
CA THR A 220 -7.75 -38.00 -10.81
C THR A 220 -8.98 -37.17 -11.15
N ASP A 221 -9.45 -36.33 -10.22
CA ASP A 221 -10.65 -35.49 -10.44
C ASP A 221 -10.34 -34.07 -10.95
N ARG A 222 -9.04 -33.68 -10.99
CA ARG A 222 -8.62 -32.34 -11.47
C ARG A 222 -8.54 -32.20 -13.00
N THR A 223 -8.63 -33.29 -13.76
CA THR A 223 -8.72 -33.24 -15.22
C THR A 223 -10.15 -33.16 -15.75
N GLY A 224 -11.16 -33.33 -14.88
CA GLY A 224 -12.58 -33.36 -15.27
C GLY A 224 -13.46 -32.24 -14.69
N HIS A 225 -13.03 -31.62 -13.58
CA HIS A 225 -13.81 -30.56 -12.93
C HIS A 225 -12.93 -29.32 -12.69
N ALA A 226 -12.33 -28.76 -13.73
CA ALA A 226 -12.31 -27.31 -13.85
C ALA A 226 -13.77 -26.90 -13.65
N ALA A 227 -14.06 -26.28 -12.48
CA ALA A 227 -15.41 -25.99 -12.08
C ALA A 227 -16.20 -25.52 -13.29
N ARG A 228 -17.16 -26.33 -13.74
CA ARG A 228 -18.27 -25.89 -14.56
C ARG A 228 -19.06 -24.89 -13.70
N HIS A 229 -18.47 -23.72 -13.45
CA HIS A 229 -19.28 -22.55 -13.20
C HIS A 229 -20.12 -22.40 -14.43
N SER A 230 -21.42 -22.57 -14.23
CA SER A 230 -22.47 -22.50 -15.23
C SER A 230 -22.12 -21.39 -16.24
N ASN A 231 -22.01 -21.79 -17.51
CA ASN A 231 -21.67 -20.92 -18.66
C ASN A 231 -22.69 -19.79 -18.92
N ASP A 232 -23.64 -19.55 -18.03
CA ASP A 232 -24.73 -18.57 -18.17
C ASP A 232 -24.61 -17.35 -17.23
N GLU A 233 -23.54 -17.20 -16.42
CA GLU A 233 -23.32 -15.97 -15.67
C GLU A 233 -22.61 -14.94 -16.55
N PHE A 234 -23.25 -13.77 -16.71
CA PHE A 234 -22.65 -12.61 -17.36
C PHE A 234 -21.29 -12.32 -16.73
N GLN A 235 -20.22 -12.47 -17.50
CA GLN A 235 -18.85 -12.19 -17.07
C GLN A 235 -18.42 -10.85 -17.64
N TRP A 236 -17.91 -9.97 -16.78
CA TRP A 236 -17.42 -8.67 -17.22
C TRP A 236 -16.11 -8.82 -18.00
N SER A 237 -16.11 -8.31 -19.25
CA SER A 237 -14.89 -7.98 -19.96
C SER A 237 -14.45 -6.54 -19.58
N LEU A 238 -13.15 -6.24 -19.71
CA LEU A 238 -12.65 -4.88 -19.45
C LEU A 238 -13.36 -3.84 -20.34
N GLY A 239 -13.59 -4.16 -21.63
CA GLY A 239 -14.27 -3.26 -22.56
C GLY A 239 -15.73 -3.00 -22.20
N ALA A 240 -16.45 -4.00 -21.67
CA ALA A 240 -17.81 -3.84 -21.18
C ALA A 240 -17.84 -3.00 -19.90
N ALA A 241 -16.93 -3.25 -18.96
CA ALA A 241 -16.81 -2.48 -17.72
C ALA A 241 -16.51 -1.00 -18.02
N ALA A 242 -15.56 -0.71 -18.90
CA ALA A 242 -15.15 0.65 -19.27
C ALA A 242 -16.25 1.51 -19.92
N ARG A 243 -17.34 0.88 -20.41
CA ARG A 243 -18.52 1.58 -20.94
C ARG A 243 -19.51 2.01 -19.86
N THR A 244 -19.27 1.64 -18.59
CA THR A 244 -20.18 1.95 -17.48
C THR A 244 -19.67 3.14 -16.67
N ILE A 245 -20.59 3.97 -16.17
CA ILE A 245 -20.25 5.07 -15.27
C ILE A 245 -19.67 4.56 -13.94
N ASN A 246 -20.11 3.38 -13.49
CA ASN A 246 -19.61 2.75 -12.26
C ASN A 246 -18.13 2.44 -12.34
N PHE A 247 -17.62 2.05 -13.52
CA PHE A 247 -16.18 1.81 -13.72
C PHE A 247 -15.37 3.10 -13.55
N TRP A 248 -15.78 4.18 -14.19
CA TRP A 248 -15.06 5.44 -14.08
C TRP A 248 -15.16 6.04 -12.68
N ALA A 249 -16.32 5.94 -12.05
CA ALA A 249 -16.46 6.35 -10.65
C ALA A 249 -15.56 5.51 -9.71
N LEU A 250 -15.42 4.19 -9.98
CA LEU A 250 -14.51 3.31 -9.26
C LEU A 250 -13.03 3.70 -9.46
N MET A 251 -12.65 4.30 -10.57
CA MET A 251 -11.31 4.84 -10.80
C MET A 251 -11.12 6.21 -10.12
N ILE A 252 -12.14 7.06 -10.17
CA ILE A 252 -12.04 8.45 -9.73
C ILE A 252 -12.01 8.60 -8.20
N PHE A 253 -12.85 7.86 -7.45
CA PHE A 253 -12.90 8.08 -6.01
C PHE A 253 -11.61 7.67 -5.28
N PRO A 254 -10.88 6.59 -5.63
CA PRO A 254 -9.57 6.30 -5.06
C PRO A 254 -8.52 7.34 -5.46
N MET A 255 -8.54 7.79 -6.72
CA MET A 255 -7.65 8.86 -7.19
C MET A 255 -7.80 10.13 -6.35
N LEU A 256 -9.03 10.57 -6.13
CA LEU A 256 -9.32 11.80 -5.39
C LEU A 256 -8.85 11.73 -3.93
N ILE A 257 -9.15 10.66 -3.20
CA ILE A 257 -8.69 10.57 -1.80
C ILE A 257 -7.17 10.50 -1.68
N MET A 258 -6.50 9.86 -2.66
CA MET A 258 -5.04 9.76 -2.64
C MET A 258 -4.35 11.10 -2.86
N ILE A 259 -5.00 12.10 -3.43
CA ILE A 259 -4.49 13.48 -3.46
C ILE A 259 -4.23 13.97 -2.02
N GLY A 260 -5.22 13.88 -1.15
CA GLY A 260 -5.08 14.29 0.25
C GLY A 260 -4.10 13.42 1.05
N VAL A 261 -4.16 12.10 0.86
CA VAL A 261 -3.26 11.17 1.56
C VAL A 261 -1.80 11.43 1.21
N TYR A 262 -1.46 11.54 -0.06
CA TYR A 262 -0.07 11.78 -0.47
C TYR A 262 0.41 13.20 -0.19
N MET A 263 -0.48 14.17 -0.14
CA MET A 263 -0.16 15.50 0.38
C MET A 263 0.32 15.42 1.85
N ILE A 264 -0.36 14.62 2.69
CA ILE A 264 0.06 14.38 4.07
C ILE A 264 1.38 13.60 4.10
N LEU A 265 1.48 12.50 3.36
CA LEU A 265 2.67 11.66 3.32
C LEU A 265 3.93 12.41 2.88
N THR A 266 3.77 13.48 2.09
CA THR A 266 4.89 14.28 1.57
C THR A 266 5.20 15.49 2.47
N HIS A 267 4.18 16.22 2.94
CA HIS A 267 4.36 17.55 3.50
C HIS A 267 4.09 17.66 5.01
N PHE A 268 3.52 16.64 5.67
CA PHE A 268 3.09 16.76 7.06
C PHE A 268 4.24 17.05 8.02
N VAL A 269 5.40 16.38 7.86
CA VAL A 269 6.58 16.65 8.70
C VAL A 269 7.04 18.11 8.50
N GLY A 270 7.16 18.54 7.25
CA GLY A 270 7.54 19.92 6.93
C GLY A 270 6.54 20.96 7.45
N PHE A 271 5.24 20.66 7.41
CA PHE A 271 4.20 21.51 8.00
C PHE A 271 4.41 21.67 9.51
N LEU A 272 4.59 20.57 10.25
CA LEU A 272 4.78 20.62 11.70
C LEU A 272 6.05 21.35 12.11
N VAL A 273 7.16 21.14 11.38
CA VAL A 273 8.42 21.87 11.62
C VAL A 273 8.25 23.35 11.39
N ASN A 274 7.53 23.77 10.36
CA ASN A 274 7.21 25.19 10.11
C ASN A 274 6.34 25.82 11.21
N GLN A 275 5.55 25.01 11.93
CA GLN A 275 4.78 25.47 13.09
C GLN A 275 5.61 25.46 14.39
N GLY A 276 6.93 25.25 14.31
CA GLY A 276 7.84 25.30 15.45
C GLY A 276 8.02 24.01 16.23
N LEU A 277 7.46 22.88 15.75
CA LEU A 277 7.73 21.60 16.40
C LEU A 277 9.12 21.08 16.04
N SER A 278 9.75 20.35 16.99
CA SER A 278 11.00 19.67 16.70
C SER A 278 10.83 18.65 15.57
N LYS A 279 11.86 18.48 14.75
CA LYS A 279 11.88 17.50 13.64
C LYS A 279 11.55 16.09 14.12
N MET A 280 12.05 15.70 15.31
CA MET A 280 11.78 14.40 15.92
C MET A 280 10.30 14.25 16.32
N THR A 281 9.71 15.28 16.95
CA THR A 281 8.26 15.27 17.29
C THR A 281 7.42 15.18 16.04
N ALA A 282 7.76 15.93 14.98
CA ALA A 282 7.04 15.89 13.71
C ALA A 282 7.13 14.51 13.04
N ALA A 283 8.32 13.90 12.98
CA ALA A 283 8.52 12.57 12.42
C ALA A 283 7.80 11.48 13.24
N SER A 284 7.80 11.60 14.57
CA SER A 284 7.09 10.65 15.45
C SER A 284 5.57 10.76 15.31
N ALA A 285 5.02 11.97 15.26
CA ALA A 285 3.60 12.20 15.00
C ALA A 285 3.19 11.63 13.63
N PHE A 286 4.03 11.81 12.61
CA PHE A 286 3.82 11.23 11.30
C PHE A 286 3.83 9.70 11.35
N GLY A 287 4.76 9.09 12.08
CA GLY A 287 4.80 7.64 12.27
C GLY A 287 3.53 7.08 12.91
N LEU A 288 2.92 7.77 13.87
CA LEU A 288 1.69 7.36 14.52
C LEU A 288 0.49 7.25 13.56
N ILE A 289 0.50 7.96 12.44
CA ILE A 289 -0.51 7.79 11.37
C ILE A 289 -0.47 6.36 10.83
N GLY A 290 0.71 5.74 10.75
CA GLY A 290 0.87 4.35 10.33
C GLY A 290 0.15 3.38 11.26
N LEU A 291 0.29 3.56 12.56
CA LEU A 291 -0.38 2.73 13.57
C LEU A 291 -1.90 2.89 13.49
N THR A 292 -2.39 4.13 13.53
CA THR A 292 -3.83 4.43 13.50
C THR A 292 -4.49 3.93 12.23
N SER A 293 -3.88 4.18 11.04
CA SER A 293 -4.41 3.70 9.77
C SER A 293 -4.46 2.16 9.69
N THR A 294 -3.51 1.46 10.29
CA THR A 294 -3.50 -0.01 10.33
C THR A 294 -4.65 -0.55 11.19
N ILE A 295 -4.85 0.03 12.38
CA ILE A 295 -5.96 -0.36 13.25
C ILE A 295 -7.31 -0.14 12.53
N PHE A 296 -7.52 1.06 11.99
CA PHE A 296 -8.76 1.40 11.32
C PHE A 296 -8.98 0.69 9.99
N ARG A 297 -7.95 0.17 9.35
CA ARG A 297 -8.09 -0.72 8.18
C ARG A 297 -8.84 -1.99 8.52
N ILE A 298 -8.55 -2.59 9.68
CA ILE A 298 -9.27 -3.77 10.18
C ILE A 298 -10.71 -3.39 10.55
N VAL A 299 -10.89 -2.29 11.29
CA VAL A 299 -12.21 -1.81 11.72
C VAL A 299 -13.12 -1.56 10.51
N TRP A 300 -12.65 -0.81 9.50
CA TRP A 300 -13.43 -0.52 8.31
C TRP A 300 -13.72 -1.75 7.44
N GLY A 301 -12.84 -2.74 7.42
CA GLY A 301 -13.15 -4.02 6.80
C GLY A 301 -14.43 -4.62 7.38
N LEU A 302 -14.50 -4.73 8.72
CA LEU A 302 -15.66 -5.27 9.44
C LEU A 302 -16.91 -4.38 9.35
N VAL A 303 -16.73 -3.07 9.49
CA VAL A 303 -17.85 -2.10 9.46
C VAL A 303 -18.48 -2.06 8.07
N SER A 304 -17.66 -2.04 7.01
CA SER A 304 -18.14 -1.96 5.64
C SER A 304 -18.93 -3.20 5.20
N ASP A 305 -18.69 -4.35 5.81
CA ASP A 305 -19.50 -5.55 5.58
C ASP A 305 -20.89 -5.44 6.19
N ARG A 306 -21.04 -4.66 7.28
CA ARG A 306 -22.33 -4.50 8.00
C ARG A 306 -23.20 -3.36 7.46
N ILE A 307 -22.62 -2.16 7.27
CA ILE A 307 -23.38 -0.96 6.90
C ILE A 307 -23.29 -0.59 5.39
N GLY A 308 -22.50 -1.34 4.64
CA GLY A 308 -22.28 -1.12 3.21
C GLY A 308 -21.03 -0.28 2.91
N ARG A 309 -20.52 -0.40 1.68
CA ARG A 309 -19.27 0.25 1.24
C ARG A 309 -19.41 1.77 1.18
N GLU A 310 -20.51 2.25 0.62
CA GLU A 310 -20.78 3.67 0.40
C GLU A 310 -20.86 4.44 1.72
N ARG A 311 -21.66 3.95 2.66
CA ARG A 311 -21.84 4.59 3.98
C ARG A 311 -20.55 4.60 4.77
N SER A 312 -19.83 3.47 4.78
CA SER A 312 -18.56 3.34 5.49
C SER A 312 -17.51 4.29 4.94
N PHE A 313 -17.40 4.38 3.61
CA PHE A 313 -16.46 5.30 2.98
C PHE A 313 -16.82 6.77 3.22
N SER A 314 -18.09 7.15 3.09
CA SER A 314 -18.54 8.52 3.36
C SER A 314 -18.27 8.93 4.81
N LEU A 315 -18.52 8.04 5.78
CA LEU A 315 -18.21 8.31 7.19
C LEU A 315 -16.71 8.46 7.41
N ALA A 316 -15.89 7.63 6.77
CA ALA A 316 -14.44 7.75 6.84
C ALA A 316 -13.95 9.07 6.23
N MET A 317 -14.53 9.50 5.10
CA MET A 317 -14.20 10.78 4.46
C MET A 317 -14.62 11.98 5.33
N PHE A 318 -15.71 11.88 6.05
CA PHE A 318 -16.07 12.89 7.04
C PHE A 318 -14.96 13.07 8.10
N PHE A 319 -14.47 11.98 8.70
CA PHE A 319 -13.37 12.05 9.66
C PHE A 319 -12.08 12.56 9.02
N PHE A 320 -11.80 12.17 7.78
CA PHE A 320 -10.66 12.67 7.03
C PHE A 320 -10.73 14.18 6.81
N CYS A 321 -11.89 14.73 6.43
CA CYS A 321 -12.09 16.16 6.29
C CYS A 321 -11.95 16.91 7.62
N VAL A 322 -12.55 16.38 8.72
CA VAL A 322 -12.42 16.96 10.07
C VAL A 322 -10.96 16.98 10.52
N SER A 323 -10.13 16.01 10.10
CA SER A 323 -8.71 16.02 10.44
C SER A 323 -8.00 17.27 9.95
N PHE A 324 -8.26 17.72 8.73
CA PHE A 324 -7.63 18.96 8.20
C PHE A 324 -8.05 20.20 8.98
N TYR A 325 -9.29 20.24 9.48
CA TYR A 325 -9.72 21.33 10.38
C TYR A 325 -8.84 21.39 11.64
N CYS A 326 -8.43 20.23 12.18
CA CYS A 326 -7.50 20.21 13.33
C CYS A 326 -6.16 20.88 12.98
N LEU A 327 -5.60 20.65 11.77
CA LEU A 327 -4.35 21.30 11.36
C LEU A 327 -4.50 22.82 11.16
N VAL A 328 -5.61 23.26 10.57
CA VAL A 328 -5.91 24.69 10.42
C VAL A 328 -6.03 25.35 11.80
N ARG A 329 -6.73 24.72 12.75
CA ARG A 329 -6.86 25.22 14.12
C ARG A 329 -5.53 25.21 14.88
N PHE A 330 -4.69 24.19 14.64
CA PHE A 330 -3.34 24.16 15.21
C PHE A 330 -2.48 25.32 14.70
N GLN A 331 -2.50 25.60 13.40
CA GLN A 331 -1.78 26.73 12.79
C GLN A 331 -2.21 28.10 13.33
N THR A 332 -3.47 28.24 13.77
CA THR A 332 -4.01 29.49 14.34
C THR A 332 -3.84 29.59 15.87
N GLY A 333 -2.91 28.86 16.46
CA GLY A 333 -2.60 28.92 17.89
C GLY A 333 -3.28 27.87 18.76
N GLY A 334 -3.83 26.82 18.15
CA GLY A 334 -4.37 25.68 18.90
C GLY A 334 -3.28 24.82 19.55
N GLY A 335 -3.62 24.09 20.60
CA GLY A 335 -2.68 23.26 21.34
C GLY A 335 -2.22 22.01 20.58
N LEU A 336 -1.10 21.42 20.99
CA LEU A 336 -0.47 20.24 20.40
C LEU A 336 -1.42 19.01 20.33
N TRP A 337 -2.41 18.93 21.20
CA TRP A 337 -3.44 17.86 21.18
C TRP A 337 -4.20 17.79 19.84
N LEU A 338 -4.30 18.92 19.10
CA LEU A 338 -4.91 18.95 17.77
C LEU A 338 -4.10 18.17 16.74
N VAL A 339 -2.77 18.13 16.88
CA VAL A 339 -1.90 17.32 16.03
C VAL A 339 -2.16 15.83 16.27
N TYR A 340 -2.28 15.40 17.52
CA TYR A 340 -2.60 14.00 17.83
C TYR A 340 -4.03 13.62 17.44
N LEU A 341 -4.99 14.54 17.60
CA LEU A 341 -6.35 14.33 17.10
C LEU A 341 -6.37 14.21 15.57
N PHE A 342 -5.60 15.05 14.86
CA PHE A 342 -5.39 14.89 13.41
C PHE A 342 -4.86 13.51 13.07
N VAL A 343 -3.81 13.04 13.75
CA VAL A 343 -3.20 11.71 13.52
C VAL A 343 -4.23 10.58 13.65
N ILE A 344 -5.09 10.66 14.65
CA ILE A 344 -6.17 9.68 14.85
C ILE A 344 -7.19 9.78 13.70
N LEU A 345 -7.70 10.96 13.42
CA LEU A 345 -8.77 11.18 12.45
C LEU A 345 -8.32 10.88 11.01
N VAL A 346 -7.10 11.28 10.64
CA VAL A 346 -6.55 10.92 9.32
C VAL A 346 -6.33 9.42 9.20
N GLY A 347 -5.89 8.76 10.27
CA GLY A 347 -5.76 7.30 10.31
C GLY A 347 -7.11 6.61 10.16
N VAL A 348 -8.18 7.12 10.80
CA VAL A 348 -9.58 6.67 10.59
C VAL A 348 -9.95 6.79 9.11
N GLY A 349 -9.76 7.96 8.51
CA GLY A 349 -10.13 8.21 7.11
C GLY A 349 -9.35 7.34 6.13
N TRP A 350 -8.02 7.40 6.20
CA TRP A 350 -7.14 6.66 5.30
C TRP A 350 -7.24 5.14 5.48
N GLY A 351 -7.44 4.65 6.69
CA GLY A 351 -7.62 3.22 6.96
C GLY A 351 -8.76 2.58 6.18
N SER A 352 -9.78 3.36 5.79
CA SER A 352 -10.92 2.85 5.00
C SER A 352 -10.57 2.49 3.56
N THR A 353 -9.53 3.08 2.99
CA THR A 353 -9.29 3.09 1.55
C THR A 353 -9.06 1.69 0.98
N ALA A 354 -8.03 0.98 1.44
CA ALA A 354 -7.67 -0.32 0.88
C ALA A 354 -8.81 -1.37 0.97
N PRO A 355 -9.45 -1.61 2.14
CA PRO A 355 -10.51 -2.62 2.23
C PRO A 355 -11.72 -2.25 1.37
N ILE A 356 -12.09 -0.96 1.29
CA ILE A 356 -13.26 -0.55 0.53
C ILE A 356 -12.97 -0.56 -0.98
N PHE A 357 -11.76 -0.16 -1.43
CA PHE A 357 -11.39 -0.21 -2.84
C PHE A 357 -11.42 -1.64 -3.38
N MET A 358 -10.77 -2.57 -2.67
CA MET A 358 -10.74 -3.98 -3.05
C MET A 358 -12.13 -4.60 -3.09
N ALA A 359 -12.92 -4.37 -2.03
CA ALA A 359 -14.26 -4.89 -1.95
C ALA A 359 -15.17 -4.28 -3.03
N SER A 360 -15.10 -2.97 -3.29
CA SER A 360 -15.91 -2.32 -4.32
C SER A 360 -15.62 -2.83 -5.72
N ALA A 361 -14.35 -3.05 -6.07
CA ALA A 361 -13.98 -3.64 -7.35
C ALA A 361 -14.56 -5.05 -7.52
N ALA A 362 -14.46 -5.88 -6.46
CA ALA A 362 -14.98 -7.23 -6.45
C ALA A 362 -16.53 -7.29 -6.42
N ASP A 363 -17.19 -6.31 -5.79
CA ASP A 363 -18.64 -6.23 -5.70
C ASP A 363 -19.28 -5.80 -7.05
N LEU A 364 -18.63 -4.89 -7.77
CA LEU A 364 -19.12 -4.35 -9.04
C LEU A 364 -18.82 -5.27 -10.23
N PHE A 365 -17.61 -5.77 -10.32
CA PHE A 365 -17.11 -6.48 -11.49
C PHE A 365 -16.63 -7.87 -11.07
N TYR A 366 -17.24 -8.91 -11.63
CA TYR A 366 -16.87 -10.30 -11.39
C TYR A 366 -16.48 -10.99 -12.70
N GLY A 367 -15.67 -12.02 -12.62
CA GLY A 367 -15.16 -12.74 -13.76
C GLY A 367 -13.66 -12.51 -14.00
N PRO A 368 -13.14 -12.92 -15.17
CA PRO A 368 -11.68 -12.93 -15.44
C PRO A 368 -11.04 -11.55 -15.48
N ALA A 369 -11.82 -10.48 -15.70
CA ALA A 369 -11.29 -9.11 -15.76
C ALA A 369 -11.08 -8.43 -14.40
N VAL A 370 -11.51 -9.02 -13.28
CA VAL A 370 -11.42 -8.41 -11.93
C VAL A 370 -10.00 -8.02 -11.56
N GLY A 371 -9.03 -8.87 -11.84
CA GLY A 371 -7.63 -8.58 -11.55
C GLY A 371 -7.10 -7.37 -12.32
N THR A 372 -7.45 -7.26 -13.61
CA THR A 372 -7.07 -6.13 -14.46
C THR A 372 -7.74 -4.84 -13.98
N ILE A 373 -9.03 -4.90 -13.63
CA ILE A 373 -9.78 -3.76 -13.10
C ILE A 373 -9.15 -3.28 -11.80
N TYR A 374 -8.79 -4.20 -10.90
CA TYR A 374 -8.10 -3.86 -9.66
C TYR A 374 -6.73 -3.20 -9.91
N GLY A 375 -5.96 -3.71 -10.89
CA GLY A 375 -4.71 -3.07 -11.32
C GLY A 375 -4.89 -1.64 -11.81
N LEU A 376 -6.00 -1.35 -12.51
CA LEU A 376 -6.34 0.01 -12.95
C LEU A 376 -6.74 0.91 -11.75
N VAL A 377 -7.44 0.37 -10.75
CA VAL A 377 -7.71 1.08 -9.48
C VAL A 377 -6.40 1.47 -8.80
N GLU A 378 -5.45 0.57 -8.69
CA GLU A 378 -4.11 0.87 -8.14
C GLU A 378 -3.37 1.92 -8.98
N GLY A 379 -3.51 1.87 -10.30
CA GLY A 379 -3.00 2.92 -11.20
C GLY A 379 -3.59 4.29 -10.88
N SER A 380 -4.89 4.37 -10.66
CA SER A 380 -5.59 5.62 -10.30
C SER A 380 -5.14 6.16 -8.93
N VAL A 381 -4.90 5.28 -7.96
CA VAL A 381 -4.27 5.61 -6.66
C VAL A 381 -2.92 6.29 -6.87
N GLY A 382 -2.09 5.75 -7.77
CA GLY A 382 -0.78 6.33 -8.08
C GLY A 382 -0.87 7.71 -8.73
N ILE A 383 -1.82 7.92 -9.66
CA ILE A 383 -2.06 9.24 -10.29
C ILE A 383 -2.46 10.27 -9.22
N GLY A 384 -3.42 9.92 -8.37
CA GLY A 384 -3.83 10.79 -7.25
C GLY A 384 -2.67 11.11 -6.31
N GLY A 385 -1.83 10.10 -6.02
CA GLY A 385 -0.64 10.27 -5.20
C GLY A 385 0.42 11.19 -5.82
N ALA A 386 0.68 11.05 -7.11
CA ALA A 386 1.61 11.92 -7.83
C ALA A 386 1.16 13.38 -7.81
N PHE A 387 -0.11 13.61 -8.12
CA PHE A 387 -0.68 14.96 -8.10
C PHE A 387 -0.72 15.54 -6.68
N GLY A 388 -1.12 14.76 -5.67
CA GLY A 388 -1.20 15.21 -4.28
C GLY A 388 0.14 15.59 -3.69
N SER A 389 1.20 14.84 -4.00
CA SER A 389 2.55 15.17 -3.57
C SER A 389 3.02 16.51 -4.16
N TRP A 390 2.83 16.72 -5.46
CA TRP A 390 3.28 17.92 -6.14
C TRP A 390 2.48 19.16 -5.75
N ILE A 391 1.13 19.07 -5.75
CA ILE A 391 0.26 20.25 -5.53
C ILE A 391 0.46 20.85 -4.14
N GLY A 392 0.76 20.04 -3.12
CA GLY A 392 1.05 20.53 -1.77
C GLY A 392 2.28 21.42 -1.74
N GLY A 393 3.35 21.05 -2.43
CA GLY A 393 4.56 21.86 -2.57
C GLY A 393 4.32 23.12 -3.41
N TYR A 394 3.65 22.97 -4.56
CA TYR A 394 3.34 24.09 -5.45
C TYR A 394 2.53 25.19 -4.75
N VAL A 395 1.48 24.79 -4.04
CA VAL A 395 0.65 25.75 -3.29
C VAL A 395 1.47 26.45 -2.22
N PHE A 396 2.30 25.70 -1.47
CA PHE A 396 3.13 26.32 -0.44
C PHE A 396 4.14 27.31 -1.02
N ASP A 397 4.83 26.96 -2.10
CA ASP A 397 5.86 27.83 -2.70
C ASP A 397 5.28 29.16 -3.22
N HIS A 398 3.98 29.17 -3.65
CA HIS A 398 3.32 30.40 -4.13
C HIS A 398 2.60 31.20 -3.05
N THR A 399 2.16 30.54 -1.97
CA THR A 399 1.31 31.20 -0.95
C THR A 399 1.98 31.34 0.41
N GLY A 400 3.12 30.66 0.63
CA GLY A 400 3.77 30.56 1.94
C GLY A 400 2.98 29.74 2.97
N SER A 401 1.85 29.12 2.58
CA SER A 401 0.96 28.41 3.50
C SER A 401 0.38 27.14 2.92
N TYR A 402 0.16 26.14 3.78
CA TYR A 402 -0.55 24.90 3.40
C TYR A 402 -2.08 25.00 3.46
N GLN A 403 -2.66 26.11 3.89
CA GLN A 403 -4.12 26.23 4.07
C GLN A 403 -4.91 25.93 2.80
N TRP A 404 -4.47 26.48 1.66
CA TRP A 404 -5.09 26.22 0.37
C TRP A 404 -4.90 24.77 -0.08
N ALA A 405 -3.74 24.17 0.21
CA ALA A 405 -3.48 22.76 -0.04
C ALA A 405 -4.43 21.87 0.78
N PHE A 406 -4.67 22.20 2.06
CA PHE A 406 -5.66 21.52 2.88
C PHE A 406 -7.09 21.67 2.31
N GLY A 407 -7.43 22.82 1.77
CA GLY A 407 -8.68 23.05 1.05
C GLY A 407 -8.85 22.09 -0.14
N VAL A 408 -7.80 21.92 -0.96
CA VAL A 408 -7.78 20.96 -2.07
C VAL A 408 -7.98 19.53 -1.57
N ALA A 409 -7.31 19.14 -0.48
CA ALA A 409 -7.44 17.81 0.10
C ALA A 409 -8.87 17.53 0.61
N VAL A 410 -9.49 18.51 1.30
CA VAL A 410 -10.88 18.42 1.79
C VAL A 410 -11.86 18.33 0.62
N MET A 411 -11.69 19.16 -0.41
CA MET A 411 -12.52 19.12 -1.61
C MET A 411 -12.40 17.76 -2.31
N ALA A 412 -11.19 17.27 -2.50
CA ALA A 412 -10.96 15.97 -3.12
C ALA A 412 -11.58 14.81 -2.31
N ALA A 413 -11.43 14.81 -0.97
CA ALA A 413 -12.03 13.81 -0.10
C ALA A 413 -13.58 13.87 -0.12
N THR A 414 -14.16 15.07 -0.15
CA THR A 414 -15.61 15.26 -0.26
C THR A 414 -16.13 14.72 -1.61
N LEU A 415 -15.46 15.06 -2.71
CA LEU A 415 -15.79 14.53 -4.02
C LEU A 415 -15.62 13.00 -4.10
N ALA A 416 -14.59 12.44 -3.45
CA ALA A 416 -14.42 11.00 -3.34
C ALA A 416 -15.60 10.35 -2.61
N GLY A 417 -16.05 10.96 -1.50
CA GLY A 417 -17.23 10.52 -0.75
C GLY A 417 -18.53 10.57 -1.57
N ILE A 418 -18.65 11.46 -2.55
CA ILE A 418 -19.78 11.52 -3.50
C ILE A 418 -19.61 10.45 -4.59
N MET A 419 -18.41 10.31 -5.15
CA MET A 419 -18.15 9.39 -6.26
C MET A 419 -18.33 7.91 -5.88
N VAL A 420 -18.14 7.52 -4.62
CA VAL A 420 -18.42 6.15 -4.19
C VAL A 420 -19.92 5.80 -4.33
N TRP A 421 -20.83 6.77 -4.18
CA TRP A 421 -22.27 6.57 -4.41
C TRP A 421 -22.61 6.47 -5.90
N VAL A 422 -21.87 7.15 -6.77
CA VAL A 422 -21.96 6.99 -8.22
C VAL A 422 -21.45 5.62 -8.64
N ALA A 423 -20.33 5.16 -8.07
CA ALA A 423 -19.82 3.81 -8.27
C ALA A 423 -20.83 2.73 -7.83
N ALA A 424 -21.57 3.00 -6.76
CA ALA A 424 -22.68 2.18 -6.23
C ALA A 424 -22.32 0.67 -6.02
N PRO A 425 -21.23 0.33 -5.33
CA PRO A 425 -20.82 -1.07 -5.10
C PRO A 425 -21.88 -1.90 -4.38
N GLY A 426 -22.70 -1.31 -3.52
CA GLY A 426 -23.81 -1.96 -2.85
C GLY A 426 -24.88 -2.50 -3.80
N LYS A 427 -25.12 -1.85 -4.95
CA LYS A 427 -26.03 -2.37 -5.99
C LYS A 427 -25.46 -3.61 -6.66
N GLY A 428 -24.15 -3.64 -6.91
CA GLY A 428 -23.44 -4.81 -7.45
C GLY A 428 -23.55 -6.01 -6.49
N ARG A 429 -23.33 -5.80 -5.20
CA ARG A 429 -23.50 -6.83 -4.17
C ARG A 429 -24.91 -7.36 -4.08
N ALA A 430 -25.92 -6.49 -4.05
CA ALA A 430 -27.34 -6.90 -4.03
C ALA A 430 -27.73 -7.70 -5.25
N LEU A 431 -27.18 -7.41 -6.44
CA LEU A 431 -27.42 -8.19 -7.64
C LEU A 431 -26.83 -9.59 -7.54
N LYS A 432 -25.59 -9.73 -7.02
CA LYS A 432 -24.96 -11.03 -6.78
C LYS A 432 -25.77 -11.88 -5.80
N GLU A 433 -26.19 -11.30 -4.67
CA GLU A 433 -26.97 -12.01 -3.66
C GLU A 433 -28.33 -12.50 -4.24
N ARG A 434 -28.97 -11.71 -5.09
CA ARG A 434 -30.22 -12.12 -5.78
C ARG A 434 -29.99 -13.25 -6.78
N VAL A 435 -28.89 -13.24 -7.50
CA VAL A 435 -28.53 -14.31 -8.44
C VAL A 435 -28.20 -15.59 -7.68
N ALA A 436 -27.45 -15.50 -6.58
CA ALA A 436 -27.11 -16.65 -5.74
C ALA A 436 -28.35 -17.27 -5.04
N ALA A 437 -29.34 -16.46 -4.64
CA ALA A 437 -30.56 -16.92 -4.01
C ALA A 437 -31.57 -17.59 -4.97
N LYS A 438 -31.39 -17.43 -6.29
CA LYS A 438 -32.24 -18.09 -7.32
C LYS A 438 -31.67 -19.45 -7.76
N LYS A 439 -30.49 -19.83 -7.28
CA LYS A 439 -29.88 -21.16 -7.46
C LYS A 439 -30.12 -22.01 -6.23
#